data_423f33a391fbb18febac59af1617470d
#
_entry.id   423f33a391fbb18febac59af1617470d
#
_cell.length_a   1.000
_cell.length_b   1.000
_cell.length_c   1.000
_cell.angle_alpha   90.00
_cell.angle_beta   90.00
_cell.angle_gamma   90.00
#
_symmetry.space_group_name_H-M   'P 1'
#
loop_
_entity.id
_entity.type
_entity.pdbx_description
1 polymer ?
#
loop_
_entity_poly.entity_id
_entity_poly.type
_entity_poly.pdbx_seq_one_letter_code
_entity_poly.pdbx_strand_id
1 'polypeptide(L)'
;GSRLKNPLPPFTTSTLQQEAAKKLNFITKRTMSIAQALYEGVDVKGFGTVGLITYMRTDSVRISEEAQGRAIEFIKESYGEEYIPEKLRVYKGKKNIQDAHEAIRPSHIEITPEIAKANLTPEQYKLYSLIWKRFIASQMASCALNTNSIDIANGKYTFKASGSTIKFDGFMKVYDYTTEDDENDVLLPSLEEGEVLEPSSVEGKQHFTQPPARYTEASFVKLLEEKGIGRPSTYVPTISTLLSREYVIREKKNLIPTELGFIVNNIMSDYFKQIVDVDFTA
;
A
#
# COMPACT_ATOMS: atom_id res chain seq x y z
N GLY A 1 5.86 24.19 -12.14
CA GLY A 1 4.47 23.77 -11.94
C GLY A 1 4.20 23.37 -10.50
N SER A 2 2.94 23.01 -10.19
CA SER A 2 2.56 22.45 -8.90
C SER A 2 1.72 21.18 -9.08
N ARG A 3 1.92 20.20 -8.19
CA ARG A 3 1.18 18.93 -8.19
C ARG A 3 0.73 18.63 -6.76
N LEU A 4 -0.51 18.14 -6.62
CA LEU A 4 -1.01 17.60 -5.36
C LEU A 4 -0.87 16.07 -5.37
N LYS A 5 -0.30 15.53 -4.29
CA LYS A 5 -0.26 14.10 -4.01
C LYS A 5 -1.29 13.81 -2.93
N ASN A 6 -2.28 13.00 -3.26
CA ASN A 6 -3.35 12.65 -2.33
C ASN A 6 -2.98 11.44 -1.47
N PRO A 7 -3.43 11.38 -0.21
CA PRO A 7 -3.27 10.18 0.59
C PRO A 7 -4.09 9.02 0.04
N LEU A 8 -3.59 7.83 0.29
CA LEU A 8 -4.29 6.60 -0.02
C LEU A 8 -5.41 6.32 1.00
N PRO A 9 -6.44 5.55 0.64
CA PRO A 9 -7.51 5.17 1.56
C PRO A 9 -6.99 4.34 2.74
N PRO A 10 -7.77 4.20 3.81
CA PRO A 10 -7.51 3.23 4.87
C PRO A 10 -7.37 1.81 4.30
N PHE A 11 -6.77 0.92 5.06
CA PHE A 11 -6.50 -0.43 4.57
C PHE A 11 -7.76 -1.28 4.40
N THR A 12 -7.75 -2.05 3.32
CA THR A 12 -8.49 -3.31 3.17
C THR A 12 -7.56 -4.48 3.50
N THR A 13 -8.09 -5.70 3.58
CA THR A 13 -7.27 -6.90 3.76
C THR A 13 -6.16 -7.01 2.72
N SER A 14 -6.50 -6.83 1.44
CA SER A 14 -5.56 -6.93 0.33
C SER A 14 -4.47 -5.87 0.42
N THR A 15 -4.84 -4.61 0.62
CA THR A 15 -3.86 -3.50 0.68
C THR A 15 -2.99 -3.57 1.93
N LEU A 16 -3.52 -4.06 3.06
CA LEU A 16 -2.72 -4.32 4.26
C LEU A 16 -1.66 -5.41 4.02
N GLN A 17 -2.04 -6.52 3.38
CA GLN A 17 -1.11 -7.59 3.05
C GLN A 17 0.00 -7.12 2.11
N GLN A 18 -0.35 -6.34 1.09
CA GLN A 18 0.61 -5.76 0.15
C GLN A 18 1.60 -4.83 0.84
N GLU A 19 1.10 -3.91 1.64
CA GLU A 19 1.94 -2.90 2.29
C GLU A 19 2.80 -3.51 3.43
N ALA A 20 2.26 -4.46 4.19
CA ALA A 20 3.02 -5.21 5.19
C ALA A 20 4.15 -6.04 4.57
N ALA A 21 3.92 -6.63 3.40
CA ALA A 21 4.97 -7.34 2.66
C ALA A 21 6.05 -6.37 2.15
N LYS A 22 5.66 -5.20 1.64
CA LYS A 22 6.59 -4.18 1.13
C LYS A 22 7.41 -3.54 2.25
N LYS A 23 6.77 -3.05 3.30
CA LYS A 23 7.42 -2.24 4.35
C LYS A 23 7.95 -3.05 5.53
N LEU A 24 7.29 -4.17 5.89
CA LEU A 24 7.64 -4.97 7.07
C LEU A 24 8.24 -6.32 6.72
N ASN A 25 8.23 -6.67 5.44
CA ASN A 25 8.69 -7.97 4.96
C ASN A 25 7.90 -9.16 5.55
N PHE A 26 6.60 -8.95 5.84
CA PHE A 26 5.72 -9.97 6.36
C PHE A 26 5.04 -10.74 5.23
N ILE A 27 4.99 -12.06 5.34
CA ILE A 27 4.15 -12.90 4.47
C ILE A 27 2.67 -12.71 4.82
N THR A 28 1.79 -12.98 3.87
CA THR A 28 0.33 -12.75 4.03
C THR A 28 -0.26 -13.47 5.24
N LYS A 29 0.12 -14.74 5.45
CA LYS A 29 -0.32 -15.53 6.62
C LYS A 29 0.08 -14.88 7.94
N ARG A 30 1.35 -14.39 8.04
CA ARG A 30 1.85 -13.73 9.25
C ARG A 30 1.14 -12.43 9.52
N THR A 31 0.95 -11.60 8.48
CA THR A 31 0.19 -10.36 8.57
C THR A 31 -1.20 -10.58 9.15
N MET A 32 -1.94 -11.58 8.64
CA MET A 32 -3.28 -11.86 9.11
C MET A 32 -3.33 -12.45 10.52
N SER A 33 -2.35 -13.26 10.91
CA SER A 33 -2.25 -13.77 12.28
C SER A 33 -2.02 -12.66 13.30
N ILE A 34 -1.16 -11.68 12.97
CA ILE A 34 -0.89 -10.53 13.84
C ILE A 34 -2.12 -9.61 13.89
N ALA A 35 -2.75 -9.34 12.74
CA ALA A 35 -3.96 -8.54 12.68
C ALA A 35 -5.10 -9.15 13.49
N GLN A 36 -5.26 -10.48 13.46
CA GLN A 36 -6.23 -11.21 14.29
C GLN A 36 -5.97 -10.97 15.78
N ALA A 37 -4.73 -11.09 16.25
CA ALA A 37 -4.36 -10.85 17.64
C ALA A 37 -4.62 -9.38 18.07
N LEU A 38 -4.35 -8.40 17.19
CA LEU A 38 -4.65 -6.99 17.46
C LEU A 38 -6.16 -6.71 17.53
N TYR A 39 -6.96 -7.44 16.77
CA TYR A 39 -8.41 -7.32 16.78
C TYR A 39 -9.03 -7.98 18.02
N GLU A 40 -8.59 -9.18 18.38
CA GLU A 40 -9.14 -9.96 19.52
C GLU A 40 -8.88 -9.30 20.86
N GLY A 41 -7.82 -8.55 20.98
CA GLY A 41 -7.51 -7.74 22.14
C GLY A 41 -6.10 -7.91 22.65
N VAL A 42 -5.56 -6.83 23.13
CA VAL A 42 -4.25 -6.74 23.79
C VAL A 42 -4.45 -5.98 25.09
N ASP A 43 -3.77 -6.42 26.16
CA ASP A 43 -3.76 -5.68 27.40
C ASP A 43 -2.87 -4.45 27.26
N VAL A 44 -3.48 -3.26 27.29
CA VAL A 44 -2.78 -1.97 27.17
C VAL A 44 -2.86 -1.23 28.48
N LYS A 45 -1.72 -0.90 29.06
CA LYS A 45 -1.63 -0.19 30.33
C LYS A 45 -2.48 1.10 30.31
N GLY A 46 -3.41 1.19 31.26
CA GLY A 46 -4.33 2.33 31.38
C GLY A 46 -5.64 2.19 30.58
N PHE A 47 -5.74 1.20 29.69
CA PHE A 47 -6.93 0.94 28.86
C PHE A 47 -7.52 -0.46 29.10
N GLY A 48 -6.77 -1.36 29.77
CA GLY A 48 -7.17 -2.76 29.94
C GLY A 48 -7.04 -3.56 28.65
N THR A 49 -7.77 -4.68 28.56
CA THR A 49 -7.77 -5.52 27.35
C THR A 49 -8.70 -4.92 26.29
N VAL A 50 -8.13 -4.43 25.20
CA VAL A 50 -8.87 -3.75 24.14
C VAL A 50 -8.45 -4.28 22.77
N GLY A 51 -9.42 -4.40 21.84
CA GLY A 51 -9.15 -4.61 20.42
C GLY A 51 -8.59 -3.32 19.82
N LEU A 52 -7.38 -3.39 19.31
CA LEU A 52 -6.66 -2.20 18.81
C LEU A 52 -7.06 -1.80 17.39
N ILE A 53 -7.65 -2.72 16.63
CA ILE A 53 -8.06 -2.47 15.24
C ILE A 53 -9.48 -2.97 14.99
N THR A 54 -10.13 -2.43 13.98
CA THR A 54 -11.38 -2.95 13.43
C THR A 54 -11.18 -4.32 12.78
N TYR A 55 -12.27 -4.98 12.40
CA TYR A 55 -12.22 -6.31 11.80
C TYR A 55 -11.36 -6.33 10.53
N MET A 56 -10.37 -7.22 10.50
CA MET A 56 -9.30 -7.22 9.50
C MET A 56 -9.65 -7.95 8.19
N ARG A 57 -10.77 -8.67 8.10
CA ARG A 57 -11.22 -9.30 6.87
C ARG A 57 -12.30 -8.46 6.22
N THR A 58 -11.87 -7.44 5.50
CA THR A 58 -12.74 -6.47 4.83
C THR A 58 -12.15 -6.02 3.51
N ASP A 59 -12.99 -5.77 2.55
CA ASP A 59 -12.68 -5.10 1.28
C ASP A 59 -13.22 -3.65 1.24
N SER A 60 -13.83 -3.21 2.34
CA SER A 60 -14.36 -1.85 2.51
C SER A 60 -13.24 -0.86 2.84
N VAL A 61 -13.35 0.34 2.28
CA VAL A 61 -12.55 1.53 2.63
C VAL A 61 -13.36 2.56 3.40
N ARG A 62 -14.60 2.23 3.75
CA ARG A 62 -15.52 3.11 4.48
C ARG A 62 -15.06 3.24 5.94
N ILE A 63 -15.29 4.40 6.50
CA ILE A 63 -15.13 4.69 7.93
C ILE A 63 -16.42 5.34 8.46
N SER A 64 -16.71 5.17 9.74
CA SER A 64 -17.84 5.86 10.38
C SER A 64 -17.56 7.35 10.52
N GLU A 65 -18.64 8.15 10.55
CA GLU A 65 -18.55 9.60 10.78
C GLU A 65 -17.90 9.91 12.13
N GLU A 66 -18.18 9.10 13.15
CA GLU A 66 -17.57 9.24 14.47
C GLU A 66 -16.05 9.04 14.40
N ALA A 67 -15.58 7.98 13.74
CA ALA A 67 -14.16 7.72 13.60
C ALA A 67 -13.46 8.81 12.78
N GLN A 68 -14.12 9.35 11.75
CA GLN A 68 -13.62 10.48 10.99
C GLN A 68 -13.52 11.74 11.84
N GLY A 69 -14.55 12.06 12.61
CA GLY A 69 -14.56 13.22 13.50
C GLY A 69 -13.41 13.16 14.51
N ARG A 70 -13.25 12.04 15.19
CA ARG A 70 -12.12 11.82 16.14
C ARG A 70 -10.75 11.95 15.45
N ALA A 71 -10.62 11.45 14.22
CA ALA A 71 -9.37 11.59 13.46
C ALA A 71 -9.06 13.05 13.15
N ILE A 72 -10.05 13.84 12.74
CA ILE A 72 -9.89 15.26 12.45
C ILE A 72 -9.49 16.04 13.71
N GLU A 73 -10.14 15.78 14.84
CA GLU A 73 -9.77 16.40 16.13
C GLU A 73 -8.31 16.06 16.49
N PHE A 74 -7.94 14.79 16.40
CA PHE A 74 -6.56 14.34 16.67
C PHE A 74 -5.55 15.03 15.73
N ILE A 75 -5.86 15.13 14.44
CA ILE A 75 -4.98 15.80 13.46
C ILE A 75 -4.83 17.29 13.82
N LYS A 76 -5.93 17.97 14.16
CA LYS A 76 -5.91 19.37 14.55
C LYS A 76 -5.02 19.61 15.76
N GLU A 77 -5.18 18.81 16.80
CA GLU A 77 -4.43 18.93 18.06
C GLU A 77 -2.95 18.57 17.92
N SER A 78 -2.64 17.54 17.12
CA SER A 78 -1.27 16.97 17.03
C SER A 78 -0.42 17.60 15.95
N TYR A 79 -1.03 18.10 14.86
CA TYR A 79 -0.31 18.57 13.68
C TYR A 79 -0.68 20.01 13.27
N GLY A 80 -1.86 20.49 13.58
CA GLY A 80 -2.34 21.83 13.23
C GLY A 80 -3.50 21.83 12.22
N GLU A 81 -4.19 22.96 12.10
CA GLU A 81 -5.36 23.11 11.21
C GLU A 81 -5.00 22.98 9.73
N GLU A 82 -3.80 23.36 9.34
CA GLU A 82 -3.30 23.27 7.97
C GLU A 82 -3.19 21.84 7.45
N TYR A 83 -3.14 20.84 8.35
CA TYR A 83 -3.14 19.42 7.99
C TYR A 83 -4.54 18.83 7.81
N ILE A 84 -5.58 19.61 8.05
CA ILE A 84 -6.96 19.20 7.78
C ILE A 84 -7.30 19.51 6.32
N PRO A 85 -7.87 18.55 5.55
CA PRO A 85 -8.28 18.83 4.18
C PRO A 85 -9.47 19.79 4.15
N GLU A 86 -9.52 20.67 3.14
CA GLU A 86 -10.65 21.62 2.96
C GLU A 86 -12.02 20.91 2.89
N LYS A 87 -12.05 19.71 2.34
CA LYS A 87 -13.22 18.84 2.31
C LYS A 87 -12.86 17.51 2.93
N LEU A 88 -13.68 17.03 3.87
CA LEU A 88 -13.52 15.73 4.48
C LEU A 88 -13.42 14.63 3.40
N ARG A 89 -12.48 13.73 3.58
CA ARG A 89 -12.22 12.70 2.59
C ARG A 89 -13.27 11.60 2.64
N VAL A 90 -13.82 11.29 1.49
CA VAL A 90 -14.73 10.16 1.29
C VAL A 90 -14.11 9.23 0.27
N TYR A 91 -13.81 8.02 0.71
CA TYR A 91 -13.30 6.98 -0.15
C TYR A 91 -14.44 6.08 -0.61
N LYS A 92 -14.58 5.93 -1.93
CA LYS A 92 -15.60 5.06 -2.52
C LYS A 92 -15.02 3.66 -2.70
N GLY A 93 -15.71 2.65 -2.18
CA GLY A 93 -15.42 1.25 -2.45
C GLY A 93 -15.68 0.86 -3.91
N LYS A 94 -15.20 -0.32 -4.31
CA LYS A 94 -15.56 -0.94 -5.59
C LYS A 94 -17.07 -1.28 -5.61
N LYS A 95 -17.69 -1.31 -6.78
CA LYS A 95 -19.07 -1.81 -6.92
C LYS A 95 -19.11 -3.28 -6.46
N ASN A 96 -20.13 -3.70 -5.74
CA ASN A 96 -20.35 -5.07 -5.20
C ASN A 96 -19.56 -5.44 -3.93
N ILE A 97 -19.16 -4.47 -3.11
CA ILE A 97 -18.60 -4.71 -1.78
C ILE A 97 -19.75 -5.03 -0.82
N GLN A 98 -19.56 -6.04 0.06
CA GLN A 98 -20.39 -6.20 1.25
C GLN A 98 -20.13 -5.03 2.20
N ASP A 99 -20.98 -4.02 2.15
CA ASP A 99 -20.82 -2.72 2.82
C ASP A 99 -21.08 -2.78 4.36
N ALA A 100 -21.12 -3.99 4.92
CA ALA A 100 -21.37 -4.20 6.35
C ALA A 100 -20.17 -3.88 7.24
N HIS A 101 -18.94 -3.90 6.70
CA HIS A 101 -17.72 -3.69 7.45
C HIS A 101 -17.10 -2.32 7.14
N GLU A 102 -16.33 -1.82 8.11
CA GLU A 102 -15.46 -0.68 7.89
C GLU A 102 -14.09 -1.11 7.35
N ALA A 103 -13.29 -0.12 6.94
CA ALA A 103 -11.87 -0.30 6.67
C ALA A 103 -11.09 -0.77 7.92
N ILE A 104 -9.91 -1.31 7.73
CA ILE A 104 -8.99 -1.64 8.81
C ILE A 104 -8.38 -0.34 9.34
N ARG A 105 -8.72 0.02 10.56
CA ARG A 105 -8.29 1.24 11.26
C ARG A 105 -8.09 0.99 12.76
N PRO A 106 -7.41 1.89 13.48
CA PRO A 106 -7.40 1.80 14.94
C PRO A 106 -8.82 1.96 15.49
N SER A 107 -9.18 1.15 16.48
CA SER A 107 -10.45 1.26 17.22
C SER A 107 -10.43 2.45 18.15
N HIS A 108 -9.26 2.74 18.71
CA HIS A 108 -8.98 3.81 19.66
C HIS A 108 -7.83 4.66 19.13
N ILE A 109 -8.14 5.82 18.58
CA ILE A 109 -7.15 6.69 17.93
C ILE A 109 -6.15 7.27 18.95
N GLU A 110 -6.61 7.48 20.17
CA GLU A 110 -5.85 7.96 21.31
C GLU A 110 -4.76 6.96 21.77
N ILE A 111 -4.93 5.68 21.48
CA ILE A 111 -3.88 4.68 21.72
C ILE A 111 -2.89 4.76 20.55
N THR A 112 -2.00 5.74 20.61
CA THR A 112 -0.98 5.89 19.57
C THR A 112 -0.01 4.70 19.56
N PRO A 113 0.73 4.46 18.47
CA PRO A 113 1.76 3.42 18.46
C PRO A 113 2.76 3.53 19.60
N GLU A 114 3.11 4.75 20.01
CA GLU A 114 4.04 5.03 21.11
C GLU A 114 3.46 4.55 22.45
N ILE A 115 2.17 4.81 22.72
CA ILE A 115 1.47 4.35 23.91
C ILE A 115 1.37 2.82 23.94
N ALA A 116 1.00 2.21 22.80
CA ALA A 116 0.84 0.78 22.70
C ALA A 116 2.16 -0.01 22.75
N LYS A 117 3.29 0.63 22.41
CA LYS A 117 4.60 -0.01 22.20
C LYS A 117 5.04 -0.93 23.35
N ALA A 118 4.85 -0.51 24.59
CA ALA A 118 5.28 -1.26 25.76
C ALA A 118 4.51 -2.58 25.97
N ASN A 119 3.32 -2.68 25.37
CA ASN A 119 2.39 -3.80 25.56
C ASN A 119 2.31 -4.73 24.31
N LEU A 120 3.00 -4.36 23.22
CA LEU A 120 2.98 -5.09 21.97
C LEU A 120 4.29 -5.83 21.73
N THR A 121 4.19 -7.01 21.10
CA THR A 121 5.37 -7.63 20.51
C THR A 121 5.95 -6.74 19.40
N PRO A 122 7.23 -6.88 19.03
CA PRO A 122 7.82 -6.07 17.96
C PRO A 122 7.05 -6.13 16.63
N GLU A 123 6.50 -7.31 16.30
CA GLU A 123 5.73 -7.47 15.07
C GLU A 123 4.33 -6.85 15.17
N GLN A 124 3.66 -7.01 16.31
CA GLN A 124 2.39 -6.33 16.59
C GLN A 124 2.55 -4.81 16.52
N TYR A 125 3.60 -4.28 17.15
CA TYR A 125 3.91 -2.85 17.10
C TYR A 125 4.12 -2.35 15.67
N LYS A 126 4.91 -3.07 14.86
CA LYS A 126 5.14 -2.70 13.46
C LYS A 126 3.85 -2.66 12.65
N LEU A 127 3.01 -3.70 12.78
CA LEU A 127 1.76 -3.78 12.03
C LEU A 127 0.74 -2.76 12.52
N TYR A 128 0.60 -2.58 13.84
CA TYR A 128 -0.27 -1.56 14.41
C TYR A 128 0.14 -0.15 13.99
N SER A 129 1.44 0.16 14.06
CA SER A 129 1.98 1.45 13.60
C SER A 129 1.68 1.70 12.14
N LEU A 130 1.77 0.67 11.29
CA LEU A 130 1.45 0.77 9.87
C LEU A 130 -0.04 1.11 9.65
N ILE A 131 -0.93 0.40 10.36
CA ILE A 131 -2.39 0.62 10.27
C ILE A 131 -2.76 1.99 10.80
N TRP A 132 -2.25 2.37 11.96
CA TRP A 132 -2.55 3.65 12.61
C TRP A 132 -2.10 4.84 11.75
N LYS A 133 -0.85 4.82 11.33
CA LYS A 133 -0.29 5.88 10.47
C LYS A 133 -1.02 6.01 9.14
N ARG A 134 -1.39 4.89 8.52
CA ARG A 134 -2.14 4.90 7.27
C ARG A 134 -3.52 5.50 7.45
N PHE A 135 -4.20 5.17 8.55
CA PHE A 135 -5.53 5.73 8.87
C PHE A 135 -5.46 7.24 9.08
N ILE A 136 -4.55 7.75 9.92
CA ILE A 136 -4.36 9.18 10.14
C ILE A 136 -4.05 9.88 8.83
N ALA A 137 -3.05 9.40 8.09
CA ALA A 137 -2.66 9.97 6.80
C ALA A 137 -3.83 10.04 5.82
N SER A 138 -4.71 9.04 5.81
CA SER A 138 -5.89 9.00 4.95
C SER A 138 -6.89 10.13 5.23
N GLN A 139 -6.84 10.74 6.41
CA GLN A 139 -7.73 11.84 6.82
C GLN A 139 -7.05 13.21 6.73
N MET A 140 -5.76 13.26 6.37
CA MET A 140 -4.97 14.51 6.29
C MET A 140 -5.08 15.20 4.94
N ALA A 141 -4.64 16.45 4.91
CA ALA A 141 -4.47 17.25 3.70
C ALA A 141 -3.47 16.61 2.74
N SER A 142 -3.62 16.91 1.45
CA SER A 142 -2.70 16.46 0.41
C SER A 142 -1.32 17.07 0.58
N CYS A 143 -0.29 16.34 0.19
CA CYS A 143 1.04 16.89 0.00
C CYS A 143 1.04 17.78 -1.25
N ALA A 144 1.63 18.98 -1.15
CA ALA A 144 1.81 19.88 -2.29
C ALA A 144 3.28 19.85 -2.72
N LEU A 145 3.50 19.60 -4.00
CA LEU A 145 4.81 19.53 -4.63
C LEU A 145 4.97 20.69 -5.62
N ASN A 146 6.13 21.35 -5.62
CA ASN A 146 6.58 22.16 -6.73
C ASN A 146 7.29 21.24 -7.73
N THR A 147 6.89 21.28 -8.99
CA THR A 147 7.46 20.46 -10.06
C THR A 147 8.22 21.34 -11.04
N ASN A 148 9.43 20.94 -11.37
CA ASN A 148 10.25 21.57 -12.40
C ASN A 148 10.49 20.57 -13.52
N SER A 149 10.40 21.06 -14.77
CA SER A 149 10.76 20.30 -15.97
C SER A 149 11.66 21.19 -16.81
N ILE A 150 12.80 20.67 -17.22
CA ILE A 150 13.82 21.36 -17.99
C ILE A 150 14.01 20.60 -19.28
N ASP A 151 13.86 21.30 -20.40
CA ASP A 151 14.16 20.80 -21.74
C ASP A 151 15.47 21.45 -22.22
N ILE A 152 16.51 20.63 -22.42
CA ILE A 152 17.85 21.09 -22.84
C ILE A 152 18.02 20.73 -24.32
N ALA A 153 18.06 21.74 -25.17
CA ALA A 153 18.24 21.56 -26.62
C ALA A 153 19.71 21.41 -26.98
N ASN A 154 20.04 20.42 -27.80
CA ASN A 154 21.36 20.25 -28.38
C ASN A 154 21.23 19.82 -29.85
N GLY A 155 21.28 20.76 -30.77
CA GLY A 155 21.02 20.54 -32.17
C GLY A 155 19.60 19.98 -32.41
N LYS A 156 19.49 18.79 -32.96
CA LYS A 156 18.20 18.11 -33.20
C LYS A 156 17.69 17.25 -32.00
N TYR A 157 18.44 17.18 -30.93
CA TYR A 157 18.12 16.37 -29.75
C TYR A 157 17.62 17.24 -28.61
N THR A 158 16.72 16.71 -27.82
CA THR A 158 16.25 17.34 -26.57
C THR A 158 16.47 16.38 -25.43
N PHE A 159 17.22 16.82 -24.43
CA PHE A 159 17.37 16.12 -23.16
C PHE A 159 16.33 16.65 -22.17
N LYS A 160 15.70 15.77 -21.41
CA LYS A 160 14.66 16.14 -20.45
C LYS A 160 15.11 15.79 -19.04
N ALA A 161 14.98 16.74 -18.14
CA ALA A 161 15.15 16.54 -16.70
C ALA A 161 13.87 17.00 -16.00
N SER A 162 13.41 16.20 -15.03
CA SER A 162 12.28 16.56 -14.18
C SER A 162 12.64 16.32 -12.72
N GLY A 163 12.07 17.13 -11.85
CA GLY A 163 12.26 16.99 -10.42
C GLY A 163 11.13 17.67 -9.66
N SER A 164 10.99 17.31 -8.37
CA SER A 164 10.02 17.95 -7.51
C SER A 164 10.60 18.29 -6.14
N THR A 165 10.03 19.30 -5.50
CA THR A 165 10.33 19.69 -4.13
C THR A 165 9.04 19.76 -3.33
N ILE A 166 9.09 19.33 -2.07
CA ILE A 166 7.93 19.40 -1.18
C ILE A 166 7.72 20.87 -0.78
N LYS A 167 6.55 21.42 -1.14
CA LYS A 167 6.09 22.73 -0.71
C LYS A 167 5.34 22.64 0.63
N PHE A 168 4.52 21.60 0.77
CA PHE A 168 3.79 21.27 1.99
C PHE A 168 3.67 19.75 2.10
N ASP A 169 4.14 19.20 3.21
CA ASP A 169 4.24 17.74 3.38
C ASP A 169 2.88 17.04 3.55
N GLY A 170 1.87 17.72 4.11
CA GLY A 170 0.53 17.18 4.29
C GLY A 170 0.55 15.80 4.97
N PHE A 171 -0.14 14.82 4.40
CA PHE A 171 -0.20 13.45 4.94
C PHE A 171 1.17 12.75 5.02
N MET A 172 2.16 13.17 4.24
CA MET A 172 3.50 12.60 4.25
C MET A 172 4.24 12.87 5.56
N LYS A 173 3.77 13.82 6.36
CA LYS A 173 4.22 14.04 7.75
C LYS A 173 4.13 12.78 8.60
N VAL A 174 3.12 11.96 8.37
CA VAL A 174 2.80 10.77 9.19
C VAL A 174 3.11 9.48 8.46
N TYR A 175 2.89 9.48 7.14
CA TYR A 175 2.97 8.26 6.33
C TYR A 175 3.74 8.51 5.05
N ASP A 176 4.97 8.01 5.02
CA ASP A 176 5.77 8.05 3.81
C ASP A 176 5.22 7.03 2.80
N TYR A 177 4.81 7.55 1.66
CA TYR A 177 4.33 6.78 0.52
C TYR A 177 5.08 7.23 -0.73
N THR A 178 6.18 6.55 -1.00
CA THR A 178 6.96 6.72 -2.22
C THR A 178 6.40 5.82 -3.32
N THR A 179 6.09 6.39 -4.49
CA THR A 179 5.77 5.66 -5.70
C THR A 179 7.03 5.47 -6.55
N GLU A 180 7.00 4.58 -7.53
CA GLU A 180 8.10 4.42 -8.50
C GLU A 180 8.40 5.73 -9.24
N ASP A 181 7.38 6.57 -9.45
CA ASP A 181 7.54 7.91 -10.05
C ASP A 181 8.31 8.86 -9.13
N ASP A 182 8.18 8.71 -7.82
CA ASP A 182 8.86 9.56 -6.84
C ASP A 182 10.34 9.12 -6.63
N GLU A 183 10.68 7.87 -6.91
CA GLU A 183 12.08 7.38 -6.80
C GLU A 183 13.00 8.03 -7.83
N ASN A 184 12.45 8.59 -8.91
CA ASN A 184 13.18 9.30 -9.95
C ASN A 184 13.18 10.83 -9.77
N ASP A 185 12.55 11.36 -8.70
CA ASP A 185 12.51 12.77 -8.43
C ASP A 185 13.89 13.26 -7.95
N VAL A 186 14.56 14.04 -8.80
CA VAL A 186 15.85 14.64 -8.53
C VAL A 186 15.66 16.11 -8.16
N LEU A 187 16.43 16.59 -7.20
CA LEU A 187 16.50 18.03 -6.93
C LEU A 187 17.24 18.70 -8.08
N LEU A 188 16.50 19.43 -8.90
CA LEU A 188 17.07 20.17 -10.02
C LEU A 188 17.60 21.54 -9.54
N PRO A 189 18.74 22.01 -10.10
CA PRO A 189 19.21 23.35 -9.85
C PRO A 189 18.24 24.40 -10.42
N SER A 190 18.33 25.62 -9.91
CA SER A 190 17.65 26.77 -10.51
C SER A 190 18.38 27.16 -11.79
N LEU A 191 17.67 27.13 -12.91
CA LEU A 191 18.19 27.53 -14.24
C LEU A 191 17.27 28.58 -14.82
N GLU A 192 17.85 29.44 -15.69
CA GLU A 192 17.10 30.43 -16.45
C GLU A 192 16.83 29.95 -17.88
N GLU A 193 15.75 30.44 -18.50
CA GLU A 193 15.43 30.12 -19.88
C GLU A 193 16.52 30.71 -20.82
N GLY A 194 17.06 29.85 -21.67
CA GLY A 194 18.16 30.22 -22.58
C GLY A 194 19.57 30.13 -21.98
N GLU A 195 19.69 29.67 -20.73
CA GLU A 195 21.00 29.40 -20.11
C GLU A 195 21.74 28.29 -20.88
N VAL A 196 23.02 28.54 -21.14
CA VAL A 196 23.90 27.58 -21.83
C VAL A 196 24.54 26.66 -20.80
N LEU A 197 24.29 25.36 -20.94
CA LEU A 197 24.85 24.35 -20.06
C LEU A 197 25.99 23.59 -20.74
N GLU A 198 27.09 23.41 -20.02
CA GLU A 198 28.21 22.57 -20.45
C GLU A 198 28.12 21.19 -19.79
N PRO A 199 28.06 20.08 -20.56
CA PRO A 199 28.02 18.75 -19.96
C PRO A 199 29.39 18.41 -19.33
N SER A 200 29.37 17.95 -18.09
CA SER A 200 30.56 17.45 -17.41
C SER A 200 31.00 16.09 -17.94
N SER A 201 30.05 15.26 -18.35
CA SER A 201 30.27 13.98 -19.01
C SER A 201 29.05 13.56 -19.85
N VAL A 202 29.30 12.77 -20.87
CA VAL A 202 28.25 12.13 -21.68
C VAL A 202 28.55 10.65 -21.74
N GLU A 203 27.67 9.85 -21.15
CA GLU A 203 27.83 8.39 -21.11
C GLU A 203 26.67 7.70 -21.83
N GLY A 204 26.98 6.80 -22.76
CA GLY A 204 26.00 5.90 -23.36
C GLY A 204 25.84 4.64 -22.54
N LYS A 205 24.66 4.40 -21.95
CA LYS A 205 24.35 3.18 -21.22
C LYS A 205 23.36 2.33 -22.00
N GLN A 206 23.76 1.08 -22.30
CA GLN A 206 22.86 0.12 -22.93
C GLN A 206 21.98 -0.53 -21.87
N HIS A 207 20.67 -0.52 -22.11
CA HIS A 207 19.68 -1.20 -21.28
C HIS A 207 18.89 -2.18 -22.15
N PHE A 208 18.47 -3.27 -21.54
CA PHE A 208 17.60 -4.26 -22.17
C PHE A 208 16.29 -4.33 -21.41
N THR A 209 15.18 -4.51 -22.12
CA THR A 209 13.89 -4.81 -21.51
C THR A 209 13.98 -6.11 -20.73
N GLN A 210 13.37 -6.11 -19.54
CA GLN A 210 13.32 -7.30 -18.70
C GLN A 210 11.96 -7.98 -18.85
N PRO A 211 11.89 -9.32 -18.72
CA PRO A 211 10.60 -10.00 -18.67
C PRO A 211 9.81 -9.57 -17.44
N PRO A 212 8.46 -9.76 -17.43
CA PRO A 212 7.66 -9.49 -16.25
C PRO A 212 8.22 -10.20 -15.02
N ALA A 213 8.24 -9.52 -13.89
CA ALA A 213 8.71 -10.09 -12.64
C ALA A 213 7.82 -11.26 -12.19
N ARG A 214 8.40 -12.24 -11.51
CA ARG A 214 7.63 -13.29 -10.83
C ARG A 214 6.71 -12.69 -9.77
N TYR A 215 5.57 -13.33 -9.55
CA TYR A 215 4.68 -12.93 -8.48
C TYR A 215 5.31 -13.16 -7.11
N THR A 216 5.15 -12.19 -6.24
CA THR A 216 5.27 -12.36 -4.80
C THR A 216 3.89 -12.66 -4.22
N GLU A 217 3.79 -13.09 -2.94
CA GLU A 217 2.46 -13.23 -2.31
C GLU A 217 1.65 -11.93 -2.40
N ALA A 218 2.28 -10.77 -2.18
CA ALA A 218 1.64 -9.47 -2.24
C ALA A 218 1.10 -9.14 -3.64
N SER A 219 1.91 -9.29 -4.69
CA SER A 219 1.48 -9.02 -6.06
C SER A 219 0.46 -10.06 -6.55
N PHE A 220 0.52 -11.29 -6.03
CA PHE A 220 -0.48 -12.31 -6.32
C PHE A 220 -1.83 -12.01 -5.68
N VAL A 221 -1.86 -11.56 -4.41
CA VAL A 221 -3.10 -11.08 -3.78
C VAL A 221 -3.70 -9.91 -4.54
N LYS A 222 -2.86 -8.97 -4.99
CA LYS A 222 -3.30 -7.86 -5.83
C LYS A 222 -3.95 -8.35 -7.13
N LEU A 223 -3.32 -9.31 -7.81
CA LEU A 223 -3.88 -9.92 -9.03
C LEU A 223 -5.22 -10.60 -8.77
N LEU A 224 -5.34 -11.39 -7.70
CA LEU A 224 -6.59 -12.05 -7.32
C LEU A 224 -7.71 -11.03 -7.10
N GLU A 225 -7.42 -9.95 -6.37
CA GLU A 225 -8.36 -8.86 -6.14
C GLU A 225 -8.76 -8.15 -7.45
N GLU A 226 -7.80 -7.86 -8.33
CA GLU A 226 -8.06 -7.21 -9.64
C GLU A 226 -8.93 -8.08 -10.55
N LYS A 227 -8.74 -9.39 -10.49
CA LYS A 227 -9.52 -10.38 -11.24
C LYS A 227 -10.85 -10.76 -10.58
N GLY A 228 -11.16 -10.25 -9.39
CA GLY A 228 -12.36 -10.62 -8.64
C GLY A 228 -12.31 -12.00 -8.02
N ILE A 229 -11.17 -12.69 -8.08
CA ILE A 229 -10.98 -14.05 -7.58
C ILE A 229 -10.68 -14.04 -6.08
N GLY A 230 -11.47 -14.81 -5.34
CA GLY A 230 -11.33 -14.88 -3.89
C GLY A 230 -11.92 -13.66 -3.15
N ARG A 231 -11.75 -13.68 -1.84
CA ARG A 231 -12.28 -12.65 -0.93
C ARG A 231 -11.25 -12.46 0.22
N PRO A 232 -11.40 -11.44 1.06
CA PRO A 232 -10.51 -11.22 2.22
C PRO A 232 -10.22 -12.45 3.07
N SER A 233 -11.18 -13.38 3.19
CA SER A 233 -11.04 -14.61 3.96
C SER A 233 -10.32 -15.73 3.22
N THR A 234 -10.18 -15.67 1.89
CA THR A 234 -9.69 -16.80 1.07
C THR A 234 -8.30 -16.55 0.44
N TYR A 235 -7.79 -15.33 0.42
CA TYR A 235 -6.46 -15.05 -0.17
C TYR A 235 -5.35 -15.88 0.48
N VAL A 236 -5.26 -15.88 1.81
CA VAL A 236 -4.25 -16.67 2.54
C VAL A 236 -4.45 -18.17 2.37
N PRO A 237 -5.66 -18.74 2.53
CA PRO A 237 -5.91 -20.14 2.24
C PRO A 237 -5.50 -20.58 0.84
N THR A 238 -5.80 -19.76 -0.18
CA THR A 238 -5.43 -20.06 -1.58
C THR A 238 -3.90 -20.19 -1.73
N ILE A 239 -3.14 -19.20 -1.25
CA ILE A 239 -1.67 -19.25 -1.30
C ILE A 239 -1.14 -20.43 -0.50
N SER A 240 -1.66 -20.66 0.70
CA SER A 240 -1.24 -21.76 1.57
C SER A 240 -1.49 -23.13 0.91
N THR A 241 -2.61 -23.28 0.21
CA THR A 241 -2.95 -24.52 -0.53
C THR A 241 -1.99 -24.75 -1.69
N LEU A 242 -1.68 -23.72 -2.50
CA LEU A 242 -0.73 -23.83 -3.60
C LEU A 242 0.66 -24.28 -3.11
N LEU A 243 1.11 -23.71 -1.99
CA LEU A 243 2.40 -24.04 -1.40
C LEU A 243 2.40 -25.43 -0.75
N SER A 244 1.34 -25.82 0.00
CA SER A 244 1.25 -27.09 0.70
C SER A 244 1.11 -28.29 -0.23
N ARG A 245 0.50 -28.07 -1.41
CA ARG A 245 0.41 -29.07 -2.47
C ARG A 245 1.61 -29.11 -3.41
N GLU A 246 2.59 -28.28 -3.12
CA GLU A 246 3.81 -28.17 -3.93
C GLU A 246 3.56 -27.82 -5.42
N TYR A 247 2.41 -27.19 -5.73
CA TYR A 247 2.14 -26.67 -7.07
C TYR A 247 2.98 -25.44 -7.36
N VAL A 248 3.31 -24.72 -6.28
CA VAL A 248 4.17 -23.53 -6.26
C VAL A 248 5.13 -23.65 -5.08
N ILE A 249 6.37 -23.24 -5.27
CA ILE A 249 7.35 -23.08 -4.19
C ILE A 249 7.64 -21.59 -3.98
N ARG A 250 8.15 -21.26 -2.78
CA ARG A 250 8.65 -19.93 -2.48
C ARG A 250 10.16 -19.91 -2.58
N GLU A 251 10.67 -19.10 -3.50
CA GLU A 251 12.11 -18.82 -3.59
C GLU A 251 12.35 -17.36 -3.27
N LYS A 252 12.99 -17.09 -2.12
CA LYS A 252 13.07 -15.75 -1.51
C LYS A 252 11.66 -15.17 -1.30
N LYS A 253 11.28 -14.18 -2.11
CA LYS A 253 9.95 -13.55 -2.08
C LYS A 253 9.05 -14.00 -3.22
N ASN A 254 9.59 -14.69 -4.21
CA ASN A 254 8.89 -15.05 -5.44
C ASN A 254 8.16 -16.38 -5.31
N LEU A 255 7.02 -16.47 -5.95
CA LEU A 255 6.26 -17.70 -6.14
C LEU A 255 6.67 -18.30 -7.49
N ILE A 256 7.15 -19.54 -7.48
CA ILE A 256 7.65 -20.23 -8.66
C ILE A 256 6.84 -21.51 -8.86
N PRO A 257 6.16 -21.68 -10.01
CA PRO A 257 5.48 -22.92 -10.35
C PRO A 257 6.49 -24.09 -10.40
N THR A 258 6.08 -25.23 -9.87
CA THR A 258 6.84 -26.49 -9.95
C THR A 258 6.47 -27.28 -11.21
N GLU A 259 7.23 -28.32 -11.52
CA GLU A 259 6.86 -29.26 -12.58
C GLU A 259 5.51 -29.92 -12.32
N LEU A 260 5.22 -30.30 -11.06
CA LEU A 260 3.91 -30.81 -10.66
C LEU A 260 2.80 -29.77 -10.88
N GLY A 261 3.06 -28.49 -10.56
CA GLY A 261 2.13 -27.40 -10.80
C GLY A 261 1.79 -27.24 -12.27
N PHE A 262 2.78 -27.33 -13.18
CA PHE A 262 2.53 -27.29 -14.61
C PHE A 262 1.74 -28.51 -15.10
N ILE A 263 2.06 -29.73 -14.66
CA ILE A 263 1.33 -30.95 -15.04
C ILE A 263 -0.15 -30.82 -14.63
N VAL A 264 -0.42 -30.46 -13.37
CA VAL A 264 -1.80 -30.30 -12.87
C VAL A 264 -2.54 -29.21 -13.63
N ASN A 265 -1.91 -28.05 -13.85
CA ASN A 265 -2.51 -26.96 -14.60
C ASN A 265 -2.87 -27.38 -16.03
N ASN A 266 -1.99 -28.10 -16.73
CA ASN A 266 -2.24 -28.55 -18.10
C ASN A 266 -3.42 -29.54 -18.15
N ILE A 267 -3.46 -30.53 -17.25
CA ILE A 267 -4.57 -31.48 -17.14
C ILE A 267 -5.88 -30.73 -16.90
N MET A 268 -5.90 -29.80 -15.94
CA MET A 268 -7.09 -29.02 -15.62
C MET A 268 -7.53 -28.14 -16.82
N SER A 269 -6.59 -27.51 -17.49
CA SER A 269 -6.88 -26.65 -18.65
C SER A 269 -7.36 -27.44 -19.86
N ASP A 270 -6.91 -28.67 -20.05
CA ASP A 270 -7.31 -29.50 -21.19
C ASP A 270 -8.67 -30.19 -20.99
N TYR A 271 -8.91 -30.71 -19.79
CA TYR A 271 -10.10 -31.53 -19.51
C TYR A 271 -11.21 -30.80 -18.75
N PHE A 272 -10.90 -29.69 -18.05
CA PHE A 272 -11.82 -28.97 -17.18
C PHE A 272 -11.85 -27.47 -17.47
N LYS A 273 -11.79 -27.08 -18.75
CA LYS A 273 -11.70 -25.68 -19.21
C LYS A 273 -12.71 -24.74 -18.57
N GLN A 274 -13.95 -25.22 -18.38
CA GLN A 274 -15.01 -24.39 -17.80
C GLN A 274 -14.79 -24.08 -16.31
N ILE A 275 -14.08 -24.96 -15.59
CA ILE A 275 -13.82 -24.78 -14.15
C ILE A 275 -12.59 -23.89 -13.90
N VAL A 276 -11.58 -23.96 -14.80
CA VAL A 276 -10.35 -23.15 -14.70
C VAL A 276 -10.44 -21.82 -15.44
N ASP A 277 -11.62 -21.43 -15.85
CA ASP A 277 -11.86 -20.12 -16.46
C ASP A 277 -11.86 -19.01 -15.39
N VAL A 278 -11.16 -17.92 -15.68
CA VAL A 278 -11.00 -16.78 -14.75
C VAL A 278 -12.33 -16.07 -14.52
N ASP A 279 -13.09 -15.85 -15.59
CA ASP A 279 -14.36 -15.12 -15.53
C ASP A 279 -15.45 -15.95 -14.85
N PHE A 280 -15.39 -17.28 -15.01
CA PHE A 280 -16.27 -18.20 -14.27
C PHE A 280 -15.97 -18.23 -12.77
N THR A 281 -14.70 -18.06 -12.38
CA THR A 281 -14.28 -18.10 -10.98
C THR A 281 -14.53 -16.80 -10.25
N ALA A 282 -14.54 -15.65 -10.94
CA ALA A 282 -14.74 -14.30 -10.42
C ALA A 282 -16.20 -14.03 -10.03
#